data_4831556d2620c5aa77d3f03c98d3b422
#
_entry.id   4831556d2620c5aa77d3f03c98d3b422
#
_cell.length_a   1.000
_cell.length_b   1.000
_cell.length_c   1.000
_cell.angle_alpha   90.00
_cell.angle_beta   90.00
_cell.angle_gamma   90.00
#
_symmetry.space_group_name_H-M   'P 1'
#
loop_
_entity.id
_entity.type
_entity.pdbx_description
1 polymer ?
#
loop_
_entity_poly.entity_id
_entity_poly.type
_entity_poly.pdbx_seq_one_letter_code
_entity_poly.pdbx_strand_id
1 'polypeptide(L)'
;MKIELPPQTILQPSPVLIIGTYGKDGKPNIMNAAWGGIACSTPPCFSVSLREATLSYHNILHSQAYTVNIPSEKYFKEADYVGIVSGKEYDKFKETGLTAEKSNRV
;
A
#
# COMPACT_ATOMS: atom_id res chain seq x y z
N MET A 1 -14.45 -1.44 -32.53
CA MET A 1 -15.76 -1.38 -31.85
C MET A 1 -15.58 -0.89 -30.44
N LYS A 2 -16.45 -0.02 -29.98
CA LYS A 2 -16.47 0.43 -28.56
C LYS A 2 -17.67 -0.20 -27.86
N ILE A 3 -17.46 -0.58 -26.62
CA ILE A 3 -18.50 -1.19 -25.78
C ILE A 3 -18.69 -0.31 -24.56
N GLU A 4 -19.95 -0.02 -24.24
CA GLU A 4 -20.28 0.70 -23.00
C GLU A 4 -20.29 -0.28 -21.83
N LEU A 5 -19.66 0.11 -20.72
CA LEU A 5 -19.61 -0.68 -19.50
C LEU A 5 -20.20 0.13 -18.34
N PRO A 6 -20.84 -0.51 -17.36
CA PRO A 6 -21.24 0.18 -16.15
C PRO A 6 -20.02 0.66 -15.36
N PRO A 7 -20.18 1.63 -14.44
CA PRO A 7 -19.09 2.07 -13.57
C PRO A 7 -18.47 0.92 -12.79
N GLN A 8 -17.16 0.71 -12.93
CA GLN A 8 -16.43 -0.40 -12.27
C GLN A 8 -14.93 -0.07 -12.18
N THR A 9 -14.25 -0.81 -11.33
CA THR A 9 -12.81 -0.62 -11.06
C THR A 9 -11.96 -1.57 -11.92
N ILE A 10 -12.03 -1.42 -13.24
CA ILE A 10 -11.43 -2.37 -14.19
C ILE A 10 -10.22 -1.81 -14.96
N LEU A 11 -9.63 -0.72 -14.48
CA LEU A 11 -8.44 -0.18 -15.12
C LEU A 11 -7.25 -1.12 -14.96
N GLN A 12 -6.70 -1.59 -16.07
CA GLN A 12 -5.57 -2.53 -16.10
C GLN A 12 -4.58 -2.15 -17.20
N PRO A 13 -3.27 -2.47 -17.07
CA PRO A 13 -2.66 -3.15 -15.91
C PRO A 13 -2.58 -2.25 -14.68
N SER A 14 -2.67 -2.84 -13.48
CA SER A 14 -2.52 -2.15 -12.22
C SER A 14 -1.14 -2.42 -11.63
N PRO A 15 -0.47 -1.44 -11.02
CA PRO A 15 0.80 -1.66 -10.36
C PRO A 15 0.62 -2.48 -9.08
N VAL A 16 1.70 -3.12 -8.64
CA VAL A 16 1.79 -3.74 -7.31
C VAL A 16 2.67 -2.85 -6.45
N LEU A 17 2.05 -2.18 -5.49
CA LEU A 17 2.72 -1.22 -4.62
C LEU A 17 2.54 -1.66 -3.17
N ILE A 18 3.65 -1.78 -2.44
CA ILE A 18 3.61 -2.07 -1.01
C ILE A 18 3.76 -0.76 -0.26
N ILE A 19 2.70 -0.34 0.38
CA ILE A 19 2.65 0.89 1.15
C ILE A 19 3.03 0.59 2.59
N GLY A 20 4.10 1.21 3.07
CA GLY A 20 4.57 1.08 4.45
C GLY A 20 4.16 2.28 5.29
N THR A 21 3.71 2.01 6.50
CA THR A 21 3.27 3.03 7.45
C THR A 21 3.64 2.65 8.88
N TYR A 22 3.70 3.63 9.77
CA TYR A 22 3.83 3.41 11.20
C TYR A 22 2.56 3.85 11.93
N GLY A 23 2.14 3.04 12.88
CA GLY A 23 1.02 3.38 13.77
C GLY A 23 1.45 4.31 14.91
N LYS A 24 0.48 4.71 15.74
CA LYS A 24 0.71 5.58 16.91
C LYS A 24 1.71 4.99 17.91
N ASP A 25 1.75 3.67 17.99
CA ASP A 25 2.65 2.91 18.87
C ASP A 25 4.03 2.67 18.24
N GLY A 26 4.27 3.20 17.04
CA GLY A 26 5.50 2.96 16.28
C GLY A 26 5.55 1.59 15.59
N LYS A 27 4.46 0.83 15.61
CA LYS A 27 4.41 -0.48 14.97
C LYS A 27 4.29 -0.34 13.46
N PRO A 28 5.17 -0.98 12.67
CA PRO A 28 5.10 -0.91 11.23
C PRO A 28 3.93 -1.77 10.69
N ASN A 29 3.33 -1.31 9.61
CA ASN A 29 2.34 -2.05 8.85
C ASN A 29 2.57 -1.86 7.35
N ILE A 30 2.25 -2.86 6.57
CA ILE A 30 2.32 -2.83 5.11
C ILE A 30 1.00 -3.28 4.51
N MET A 31 0.71 -2.76 3.31
CA MET A 31 -0.43 -3.23 2.53
C MET A 31 -0.09 -3.18 1.04
N ASN A 32 -0.79 -3.97 0.25
CA ASN A 32 -0.72 -3.91 -1.20
C ASN A 32 -1.77 -2.92 -1.70
N ALA A 33 -1.34 -1.93 -2.48
CA ALA A 33 -2.24 -0.97 -3.10
C ALA A 33 -2.02 -0.98 -4.62
N ALA A 34 -3.09 -1.17 -5.36
CA ALA A 34 -3.08 -1.13 -6.82
C ALA A 34 -3.41 0.27 -7.37
N TRP A 35 -4.05 1.12 -6.57
CA TRP A 35 -4.56 2.41 -7.02
C TRP A 35 -3.62 3.53 -6.56
N GLY A 36 -2.49 3.64 -7.27
CA GLY A 36 -1.50 4.64 -7.00
C GLY A 36 -0.63 4.93 -8.22
N GLY A 37 0.05 6.05 -8.18
CA GLY A 37 0.93 6.47 -9.25
C GLY A 37 1.40 7.90 -9.10
N ILE A 38 2.10 8.38 -10.13
CA ILE A 38 2.60 9.75 -10.16
C ILE A 38 1.42 10.72 -10.35
N ALA A 39 1.28 11.67 -9.45
CA ALA A 39 0.20 12.67 -9.47
C ALA A 39 0.66 14.02 -10.03
N CYS A 40 1.93 14.36 -9.90
CA CYS A 40 2.48 15.64 -10.36
C CYS A 40 3.98 15.50 -10.60
N SER A 41 4.49 16.24 -11.61
CA SER A 41 5.91 16.22 -11.94
C SER A 41 6.72 17.31 -11.24
N THR A 42 6.08 18.45 -10.96
CA THR A 42 6.75 19.63 -10.38
C THR A 42 5.84 20.28 -9.33
N PRO A 43 6.07 20.05 -8.04
CA PRO A 43 7.05 19.12 -7.47
C PRO A 43 6.66 17.64 -7.76
N PRO A 44 7.62 16.71 -7.75
CA PRO A 44 7.29 15.30 -7.93
C PRO A 44 6.39 14.81 -6.80
N CYS A 45 5.19 14.37 -7.16
CA CYS A 45 4.20 13.88 -6.20
C CYS A 45 3.68 12.52 -6.61
N PHE A 46 3.51 11.66 -5.61
CA PHE A 46 2.90 10.35 -5.74
C PHE A 46 1.58 10.33 -4.97
N SER A 47 0.57 9.72 -5.56
CA SER A 47 -0.72 9.55 -4.90
C SER A 47 -1.04 8.07 -4.70
N VAL A 48 -1.75 7.77 -3.64
CA VAL A 48 -2.30 6.45 -3.39
C VAL A 48 -3.72 6.59 -2.86
N SER A 49 -4.62 5.77 -3.39
CA SER A 49 -6.01 5.74 -2.94
C SER A 49 -6.20 4.59 -1.96
N LEU A 50 -6.63 4.89 -0.75
CA LEU A 50 -6.84 3.92 0.32
C LEU A 50 -8.28 3.99 0.81
N ARG A 51 -8.83 2.82 1.17
CA ARG A 51 -10.14 2.77 1.83
C ARG A 51 -9.99 3.11 3.30
N GLU A 52 -10.96 3.83 3.84
CA GLU A 52 -11.01 4.22 5.25
C GLU A 52 -10.97 3.02 6.21
N ALA A 53 -11.42 1.85 5.76
CA ALA A 53 -11.43 0.63 6.57
C ALA A 53 -10.03 0.06 6.85
N THR A 54 -8.98 0.49 6.13
CA THR A 54 -7.63 -0.07 6.27
C THR A 54 -6.87 0.55 7.44
N LEU A 55 -6.00 -0.26 8.07
CA LEU A 55 -5.11 0.24 9.12
C LEU A 55 -4.14 1.29 8.57
N SER A 56 -3.63 1.09 7.35
CA SER A 56 -2.72 2.03 6.72
C SER A 56 -3.34 3.41 6.54
N TYR A 57 -4.64 3.50 6.23
CA TYR A 57 -5.35 4.77 6.16
C TYR A 57 -5.24 5.54 7.48
N HIS A 58 -5.54 4.88 8.59
CA HIS A 58 -5.47 5.51 9.92
C HIS A 58 -4.04 5.87 10.30
N ASN A 59 -3.08 5.00 9.97
CA ASN A 59 -1.67 5.28 10.24
C ASN A 59 -1.19 6.53 9.49
N ILE A 60 -1.58 6.69 8.23
CA ILE A 60 -1.20 7.87 7.43
C ILE A 60 -1.85 9.15 7.97
N LEU A 61 -3.11 9.09 8.37
CA LEU A 61 -3.77 10.25 8.99
C LEU A 61 -3.05 10.69 10.27
N HIS A 62 -2.52 9.74 11.03
CA HIS A 62 -1.78 10.04 12.26
C HIS A 62 -0.36 10.54 11.97
N SER A 63 0.42 9.79 11.20
CA SER A 63 1.85 10.05 10.97
C SER A 63 2.13 11.07 9.88
N GLN A 64 1.18 11.31 8.97
CA GLN A 64 1.33 12.18 7.79
C GLN A 64 2.45 11.72 6.86
N ALA A 65 2.73 10.41 6.81
CA ALA A 65 3.84 9.85 6.03
C ALA A 65 3.59 8.41 5.64
N TYR A 66 4.13 8.02 4.50
CA TYR A 66 4.14 6.62 4.06
C TYR A 66 5.32 6.38 3.11
N THR A 67 5.72 5.11 2.98
CA THR A 67 6.71 4.68 2.00
C THR A 67 6.03 3.91 0.87
N VAL A 68 6.63 3.95 -0.31
CA VAL A 68 6.19 3.17 -1.47
C VAL A 68 7.30 2.19 -1.83
N ASN A 69 6.99 0.92 -1.84
CA ASN A 69 7.94 -0.15 -2.13
C ASN A 69 7.42 -0.98 -3.30
N ILE A 70 8.32 -1.35 -4.21
CA ILE A 70 7.98 -2.18 -5.36
C ILE A 70 8.55 -3.57 -5.10
N PRO A 71 7.69 -4.59 -4.91
CA PRO A 71 8.16 -5.93 -4.63
C PRO A 71 8.75 -6.57 -5.88
N SER A 72 9.79 -7.40 -5.67
CA SER A 72 10.32 -8.25 -6.73
C SER A 72 9.43 -9.50 -6.89
N GLU A 73 9.57 -10.18 -8.03
CA GLU A 73 8.85 -11.43 -8.31
C GLU A 73 9.04 -12.49 -7.23
N LYS A 74 10.20 -12.51 -6.58
CA LYS A 74 10.49 -13.44 -5.48
C LYS A 74 9.47 -13.36 -4.33
N TYR A 75 8.85 -12.20 -4.12
CA TYR A 75 7.94 -11.94 -3.00
C TYR A 75 6.48 -11.82 -3.40
N PHE A 76 6.08 -12.41 -4.53
CA PHE A 76 4.69 -12.26 -5.01
C PHE A 76 3.64 -12.81 -4.04
N LYS A 77 3.95 -13.89 -3.32
CA LYS A 77 3.02 -14.48 -2.33
C LYS A 77 2.83 -13.54 -1.13
N GLU A 78 3.93 -13.00 -0.64
CA GLU A 78 3.91 -12.06 0.49
C GLU A 78 3.19 -10.76 0.10
N ALA A 79 3.43 -10.25 -1.10
CA ALA A 79 2.76 -9.07 -1.62
C ALA A 79 1.24 -9.26 -1.73
N ASP A 80 0.80 -10.43 -2.21
CA ASP A 80 -0.62 -10.78 -2.28
C ASP A 80 -1.23 -10.90 -0.88
N TYR A 81 -0.57 -11.61 0.01
CA TYR A 81 -1.03 -11.81 1.39
C TYR A 81 -1.28 -10.49 2.12
N VAL A 82 -0.35 -9.52 2.04
CA VAL A 82 -0.49 -8.25 2.75
C VAL A 82 -1.61 -7.37 2.18
N GLY A 83 -2.11 -7.69 1.00
CA GLY A 83 -3.28 -7.05 0.40
C GLY A 83 -4.61 -7.71 0.77
N ILE A 84 -4.59 -8.97 1.22
CA ILE A 84 -5.79 -9.74 1.54
C ILE A 84 -6.19 -9.56 3.01
N VAL A 85 -5.23 -9.53 3.93
CA VAL A 85 -5.50 -9.50 5.37
C VAL A 85 -5.47 -8.08 5.93
N SER A 86 -6.22 -7.86 7.02
CA SER A 86 -6.24 -6.58 7.71
C SER A 86 -5.11 -6.47 8.73
N GLY A 87 -4.37 -5.36 8.72
CA GLY A 87 -3.37 -5.04 9.74
C GLY A 87 -3.98 -4.80 11.12
N LYS A 88 -5.29 -4.62 11.20
CA LYS A 88 -6.03 -4.52 12.48
C LYS A 88 -6.13 -5.87 13.18
N GLU A 89 -6.04 -6.98 12.45
CA GLU A 89 -6.21 -8.34 12.97
C GLU A 89 -4.91 -9.15 12.96
N TYR A 90 -3.98 -8.84 12.03
CA TYR A 90 -2.75 -9.63 11.81
C TYR A 90 -1.52 -8.74 11.79
N ASP A 91 -0.44 -9.23 12.38
CA ASP A 91 0.91 -8.66 12.21
C ASP A 91 1.50 -9.21 10.91
N LYS A 92 1.44 -8.43 9.84
CA LYS A 92 1.85 -8.86 8.50
C LYS A 92 3.33 -9.17 8.38
N PHE A 93 4.20 -8.47 9.12
CA PHE A 93 5.63 -8.77 9.13
C PHE A 93 5.91 -10.11 9.79
N LYS A 94 5.26 -10.41 10.90
CA LYS A 94 5.39 -11.69 11.59
C LYS A 94 4.90 -12.84 10.73
N GLU A 95 3.74 -12.68 10.07
CA GLU A 95 3.12 -13.72 9.25
C GLU A 95 3.90 -13.99 7.95
N THR A 96 4.48 -12.96 7.34
CA THR A 96 5.20 -13.10 6.06
C THR A 96 6.68 -13.39 6.22
N GLY A 97 7.25 -13.13 7.40
CA GLY A 97 8.69 -13.19 7.63
C GLY A 97 9.49 -12.04 7.03
N LEU A 98 8.81 -11.04 6.46
CA LEU A 98 9.47 -9.84 5.96
C LEU A 98 10.00 -9.01 7.12
N THR A 99 11.10 -8.28 6.87
CA THR A 99 11.72 -7.40 7.87
C THR A 99 11.39 -5.94 7.56
N ALA A 100 10.91 -5.22 8.58
CA ALA A 100 10.71 -3.78 8.47
C ALA A 100 12.03 -3.06 8.68
N GLU A 101 12.46 -2.30 7.68
CA GLU A 101 13.62 -1.43 7.79
C GLU A 101 13.17 0.01 8.02
N LYS A 102 13.87 0.71 8.91
CA LYS A 102 13.54 2.09 9.21
C LYS A 102 13.89 2.97 8.01
N SER A 103 12.91 3.76 7.57
CA SER A 103 13.13 4.77 6.55
C SER A 103 13.96 5.93 7.11
N ASN A 104 14.65 6.65 6.22
CA ASN A 104 15.42 7.83 6.61
C ASN A 104 14.55 9.05 6.95
N ARG A 105 13.30 9.07 6.49
CA ARG A 105 12.43 10.24 6.60
C ARG A 105 11.01 9.95 7.09
N VAL A 106 10.60 8.71 7.08
CA VAL A 106 9.23 8.29 7.44
C VAL A 106 9.24 7.48 8.71
#